data_7bd9bb83bfdf0ebb327e383a181e7dc9
#
_entry.id   7bd9bb83bfdf0ebb327e383a181e7dc9
#
_cell.length_a   1.000
_cell.length_b   1.000
_cell.length_c   1.000
_cell.angle_alpha   90.00
_cell.angle_beta   90.00
_cell.angle_gamma   90.00
#
_symmetry.space_group_name_H-M   'P 1'
#
loop_
_entity.id
_entity.type
_entity.pdbx_description
1 polymer ?
#
loop_
_entity_poly.entity_id
_entity_poly.type
_entity_poly.pdbx_seq_one_letter_code
_entity_poly.pdbx_strand_id
1 'polypeptide(L)'
;MKKVMTMILVFAVMAGGCATSGERSAGDRIESGVRAAATIGTYEALTERPDWAVAFDTARQELIEIAAADRIDFYLVYGIVNRLPVNELKSDRAVVYITAATLLLEEAGRPSVDLERPGALRPAVIGLITGIEQGMLLAGVREE
;
A
#
# COMPACT_ATOMS: atom_id res chain seq x y z
N MET A 1 25.31 4.14 3.81
CA MET A 1 25.36 3.54 2.46
C MET A 1 24.59 2.22 2.34
N LYS A 2 24.66 1.29 3.30
CA LYS A 2 23.89 0.02 3.22
C LYS A 2 22.35 0.22 3.15
N LYS A 3 21.78 1.16 3.89
CA LYS A 3 20.32 1.43 3.90
C LYS A 3 19.78 1.97 2.56
N VAL A 4 20.56 2.81 1.88
CA VAL A 4 20.20 3.36 0.55
C VAL A 4 20.24 2.28 -0.53
N MET A 5 21.22 1.38 -0.44
CA MET A 5 21.38 0.30 -1.41
C MET A 5 20.27 -0.75 -1.28
N THR A 6 19.77 -1.01 -0.07
CA THR A 6 18.61 -1.90 0.17
C THR A 6 17.33 -1.28 -0.39
N MET A 7 17.17 0.03 -0.26
CA MET A 7 16.01 0.76 -0.79
C MET A 7 15.96 0.72 -2.33
N ILE A 8 17.13 0.86 -2.99
CA ILE A 8 17.23 0.75 -4.45
C ILE A 8 16.92 -0.68 -4.92
N LEU A 9 17.34 -1.71 -4.17
CA LEU A 9 17.07 -3.10 -4.53
C LEU A 9 15.59 -3.45 -4.42
N VAL A 10 14.88 -2.93 -3.41
CA VAL A 10 13.42 -3.10 -3.26
C VAL A 10 12.66 -2.44 -4.41
N PHE A 11 13.10 -1.26 -4.85
CA PHE A 11 12.51 -0.59 -6.03
C PHE A 11 12.75 -1.37 -7.32
N ALA A 12 13.94 -1.97 -7.50
CA ALA A 12 14.27 -2.78 -8.68
C ALA A 12 13.42 -4.06 -8.75
N VAL A 13 13.12 -4.70 -7.62
CA VAL A 13 12.26 -5.89 -7.57
C VAL A 13 10.79 -5.54 -7.87
N MET A 14 10.33 -4.36 -7.44
CA MET A 14 8.97 -3.89 -7.74
C MET A 14 8.80 -3.47 -9.20
N ALA A 15 9.86 -2.94 -9.83
CA ALA A 15 9.85 -2.57 -11.25
C ALA A 15 10.08 -3.76 -12.19
N GLY A 16 10.69 -4.84 -11.69
CA GLY A 16 11.08 -6.03 -12.44
C GLY A 16 10.04 -7.16 -12.46
N GLY A 17 8.77 -6.88 -12.17
CA GLY A 17 7.67 -7.86 -12.28
C GLY A 17 7.65 -8.46 -13.69
N CYS A 18 7.92 -9.75 -13.77
CA CYS A 18 8.06 -10.57 -14.97
C CYS A 18 7.19 -10.13 -16.14
N ALA A 19 7.85 -9.84 -17.26
CA ALA A 19 7.25 -9.64 -18.56
C ALA A 19 6.58 -10.94 -19.02
N THR A 20 5.34 -11.17 -18.61
CA THR A 20 4.43 -12.05 -19.29
C THR A 20 3.45 -11.17 -20.07
N SER A 21 3.54 -11.31 -21.38
CA SER A 21 2.77 -10.71 -22.45
C SER A 21 1.29 -10.45 -22.07
N GLY A 22 0.98 -9.23 -21.80
CA GLY A 22 -0.34 -8.64 -21.65
C GLY A 22 -0.11 -7.21 -21.23
N GLU A 23 -0.59 -6.24 -22.00
CA GLU A 23 -0.51 -4.82 -21.66
C GLU A 23 -1.30 -4.55 -20.37
N ARG A 24 -0.65 -4.74 -19.23
CA ARG A 24 -1.22 -4.30 -17.95
C ARG A 24 -1.27 -2.78 -17.97
N SER A 25 -2.43 -2.23 -17.67
CA SER A 25 -2.59 -0.79 -17.54
C SER A 25 -1.65 -0.23 -16.46
N ALA A 26 -1.32 1.06 -16.56
CA ALA A 26 -0.53 1.71 -15.51
C ALA A 26 -1.22 1.59 -14.13
N GLY A 27 -2.56 1.62 -14.11
CA GLY A 27 -3.36 1.41 -12.91
C GLY A 27 -3.17 0.03 -12.29
N ASP A 28 -3.14 -1.05 -13.10
CA ASP A 28 -2.95 -2.42 -12.63
C ASP A 28 -1.56 -2.63 -12.01
N ARG A 29 -0.55 -1.96 -12.56
CA ARG A 29 0.82 -2.01 -12.02
C ARG A 29 0.92 -1.31 -10.68
N ILE A 30 0.29 -0.15 -10.54
CA ILE A 30 0.26 0.60 -9.28
C ILE A 30 -0.53 -0.19 -8.24
N GLU A 31 -1.71 -0.69 -8.58
CA GLU A 31 -2.50 -1.54 -7.67
C GLU A 31 -1.69 -2.72 -7.15
N SER A 32 -1.05 -3.46 -8.06
CA SER A 32 -0.23 -4.63 -7.68
C SER A 32 0.95 -4.25 -6.79
N GLY A 33 1.62 -3.13 -7.07
CA GLY A 33 2.73 -2.62 -6.27
C GLY A 33 2.29 -2.20 -4.87
N VAL A 34 1.22 -1.42 -4.77
CA VAL A 34 0.66 -0.99 -3.49
C VAL A 34 0.18 -2.19 -2.68
N ARG A 35 -0.54 -3.13 -3.31
CA ARG A 35 -1.01 -4.35 -2.67
C ARG A 35 0.15 -5.16 -2.08
N ALA A 36 1.18 -5.44 -2.86
CA ALA A 36 2.33 -6.19 -2.38
C ALA A 36 3.04 -5.50 -1.20
N ALA A 37 3.28 -4.21 -1.31
CA ALA A 37 3.92 -3.44 -0.25
C ALA A 37 3.06 -3.39 1.02
N ALA A 38 1.76 -3.15 0.89
CA ALA A 38 0.83 -3.11 2.01
C ALA A 38 0.68 -4.50 2.67
N THR A 39 0.65 -5.58 1.89
CA THR A 39 0.60 -6.95 2.43
C THR A 39 1.80 -7.24 3.33
N ILE A 40 3.01 -7.01 2.83
CA ILE A 40 4.23 -7.30 3.58
C ILE A 40 4.36 -6.34 4.77
N GLY A 41 4.09 -5.06 4.56
CA GLY A 41 4.16 -4.05 5.62
C GLY A 41 3.19 -4.36 6.77
N THR A 42 1.94 -4.70 6.47
CA THR A 42 0.92 -5.06 7.46
C THR A 42 1.30 -6.34 8.19
N TYR A 43 1.72 -7.38 7.45
CA TYR A 43 2.16 -8.64 8.05
C TYR A 43 3.32 -8.44 9.04
N GLU A 44 4.38 -7.75 8.64
CA GLU A 44 5.54 -7.48 9.49
C GLU A 44 5.16 -6.61 10.71
N ALA A 45 4.32 -5.60 10.51
CA ALA A 45 3.84 -4.75 11.59
C ALA A 45 3.03 -5.53 12.63
N LEU A 46 2.09 -6.36 12.19
CA LEU A 46 1.22 -7.15 13.08
C LEU A 46 1.94 -8.36 13.69
N THR A 47 3.01 -8.84 13.07
CA THR A 47 3.89 -9.83 13.69
C THR A 47 4.65 -9.23 14.87
N GLU A 48 5.09 -7.98 14.76
CA GLU A 48 5.74 -7.24 15.85
C GLU A 48 4.72 -6.74 16.90
N ARG A 49 3.57 -6.24 16.44
CA ARG A 49 2.55 -5.57 17.25
C ARG A 49 1.15 -6.09 16.92
N PRO A 50 0.79 -7.31 17.40
CA PRO A 50 -0.55 -7.88 17.16
C PRO A 50 -1.69 -7.03 17.73
N ASP A 51 -1.41 -6.24 18.76
CA ASP A 51 -2.34 -5.30 19.39
C ASP A 51 -2.82 -4.18 18.44
N TRP A 52 -2.12 -3.96 17.32
CA TRP A 52 -2.52 -2.98 16.31
C TRP A 52 -3.53 -3.49 15.27
N ALA A 53 -3.96 -4.74 15.38
CA ALA A 53 -4.93 -5.31 14.43
C ALA A 53 -6.20 -4.45 14.28
N VAL A 54 -6.71 -3.90 15.37
CA VAL A 54 -7.88 -3.00 15.36
C VAL A 54 -7.60 -1.71 14.57
N ALA A 55 -6.41 -1.12 14.71
CA ALA A 55 -6.05 0.09 13.97
C ALA A 55 -5.96 -0.17 12.47
N PHE A 56 -5.38 -1.30 12.06
CA PHE A 56 -5.31 -1.70 10.65
C PHE A 56 -6.69 -2.04 10.07
N ASP A 57 -7.55 -2.72 10.82
CA ASP A 57 -8.91 -3.03 10.35
C ASP A 57 -9.75 -1.75 10.24
N THR A 58 -9.66 -0.83 11.18
CA THR A 58 -10.32 0.48 11.11
C THR A 58 -9.86 1.25 9.87
N ALA A 59 -8.56 1.34 9.64
CA ALA A 59 -8.01 1.99 8.44
C ALA A 59 -8.54 1.34 7.15
N ARG A 60 -8.59 0.00 7.09
CA ARG A 60 -9.13 -0.74 5.96
C ARG A 60 -10.60 -0.41 5.71
N GLN A 61 -11.43 -0.36 6.75
CA GLN A 61 -12.86 -0.04 6.62
C GLN A 61 -13.07 1.40 6.13
N GLU A 62 -12.35 2.38 6.68
CA GLU A 62 -12.40 3.76 6.19
C GLU A 62 -11.98 3.87 4.72
N LEU A 63 -10.97 3.12 4.30
CA LEU A 63 -10.53 3.08 2.90
C LEU A 63 -11.59 2.46 1.98
N ILE A 64 -12.34 1.45 2.43
CA ILE A 64 -13.47 0.88 1.68
C ILE A 64 -14.55 1.93 1.46
N GLU A 65 -14.91 2.71 2.48
CA GLU A 65 -15.90 3.78 2.36
C GLU A 65 -15.44 4.84 1.34
N ILE A 66 -14.17 5.24 1.40
CA ILE A 66 -13.61 6.19 0.43
C ILE A 66 -13.60 5.60 -0.98
N ALA A 67 -13.25 4.32 -1.14
CA ALA A 67 -13.23 3.66 -2.44
C ALA A 67 -14.63 3.53 -3.07
N ALA A 68 -15.68 3.48 -2.26
CA ALA A 68 -17.06 3.46 -2.72
C ALA A 68 -17.59 4.82 -3.21
N ALA A 69 -16.92 5.92 -2.87
CA ALA A 69 -17.30 7.25 -3.31
C ALA A 69 -17.03 7.48 -4.81
N ASP A 70 -17.80 8.33 -5.45
CA ASP A 70 -17.60 8.68 -6.87
C ASP A 70 -16.23 9.33 -7.12
N ARG A 71 -15.78 10.13 -6.17
CA ARG A 71 -14.47 10.79 -6.19
C ARG A 71 -13.67 10.39 -4.96
N ILE A 72 -12.42 10.02 -5.18
CA ILE A 72 -11.47 9.73 -4.11
C ILE A 72 -10.63 10.97 -3.86
N ASP A 73 -10.63 11.44 -2.62
CA ASP A 73 -9.74 12.50 -2.15
C ASP A 73 -8.44 11.88 -1.64
N PHE A 74 -7.34 12.21 -2.30
CA PHE A 74 -6.00 11.75 -1.92
C PHE A 74 -5.65 12.11 -0.47
N TYR A 75 -6.01 13.31 -0.01
CA TYR A 75 -5.65 13.74 1.35
C TYR A 75 -6.37 12.96 2.44
N LEU A 76 -7.60 12.49 2.16
CA LEU A 76 -8.31 11.59 3.08
C LEU A 76 -7.60 10.24 3.17
N VAL A 77 -7.25 9.65 2.04
CA VAL A 77 -6.50 8.38 1.99
C VAL A 77 -5.16 8.51 2.71
N TYR A 78 -4.40 9.55 2.39
CA TYR A 78 -3.11 9.84 3.00
C TYR A 78 -3.23 10.04 4.52
N GLY A 79 -4.27 10.73 4.98
CA GLY A 79 -4.56 10.94 6.39
C GLY A 79 -4.85 9.64 7.15
N ILE A 80 -5.53 8.68 6.52
CA ILE A 80 -5.79 7.35 7.11
C ILE A 80 -4.47 6.59 7.30
N VAL A 81 -3.64 6.52 6.26
CA VAL A 81 -2.36 5.81 6.30
C VAL A 81 -1.42 6.41 7.35
N ASN A 82 -1.36 7.74 7.45
CA ASN A 82 -0.50 8.43 8.42
C ASN A 82 -0.96 8.32 9.88
N ARG A 83 -2.20 7.90 10.13
CA ARG A 83 -2.68 7.61 11.50
C ARG A 83 -2.23 6.24 12.00
N LEU A 84 -1.75 5.37 11.13
CA LEU A 84 -1.17 4.11 11.56
C LEU A 84 0.12 4.38 12.36
N PRO A 85 0.33 3.73 13.51
CA PRO A 85 1.43 4.02 14.43
C PRO A 85 2.77 3.45 13.95
N VAL A 86 3.04 3.54 12.66
CA VAL A 86 4.16 2.89 11.98
C VAL A 86 5.54 3.34 12.48
N ASN A 87 5.63 4.59 12.94
CA ASN A 87 6.87 5.15 13.46
C ASN A 87 7.35 4.50 14.77
N GLU A 88 6.48 3.73 15.43
CA GLU A 88 6.81 3.00 16.66
C GLU A 88 7.38 1.60 16.39
N LEU A 89 7.37 1.15 15.11
CA LEU A 89 7.89 -0.15 14.72
C LEU A 89 9.42 -0.18 14.81
N LYS A 90 9.95 -1.27 15.36
CA LYS A 90 11.38 -1.57 15.41
C LYS A 90 11.85 -2.29 14.15
N SER A 91 10.93 -2.98 13.46
CA SER A 91 11.22 -3.68 12.21
C SER A 91 11.50 -2.70 11.08
N ASP A 92 12.75 -2.62 10.65
CA ASP A 92 13.14 -1.83 9.46
C ASP A 92 12.36 -2.30 8.21
N ARG A 93 11.99 -3.58 8.13
CA ARG A 93 11.22 -4.14 6.99
C ARG A 93 9.81 -3.59 6.96
N ALA A 94 9.09 -3.62 8.09
CA ALA A 94 7.74 -3.06 8.16
C ALA A 94 7.73 -1.60 7.73
N VAL A 95 8.64 -0.79 8.27
CA VAL A 95 8.76 0.64 7.92
C VAL A 95 9.06 0.83 6.43
N VAL A 96 9.97 0.05 5.85
CA VAL A 96 10.32 0.15 4.42
C VAL A 96 9.11 -0.15 3.53
N TYR A 97 8.36 -1.22 3.80
CA TYR A 97 7.23 -1.60 2.96
C TYR A 97 6.04 -0.64 3.10
N ILE A 98 5.74 -0.19 4.32
CA ILE A 98 4.68 0.80 4.53
C ILE A 98 5.05 2.13 3.85
N THR A 99 6.30 2.57 3.96
CA THR A 99 6.79 3.75 3.25
C THR A 99 6.69 3.57 1.74
N ALA A 100 7.04 2.40 1.21
CA ALA A 100 6.90 2.10 -0.22
C ALA A 100 5.44 2.17 -0.68
N ALA A 101 4.50 1.61 0.08
CA ALA A 101 3.08 1.74 -0.21
C ALA A 101 2.62 3.20 -0.22
N THR A 102 3.07 4.01 0.74
CA THR A 102 2.77 5.44 0.82
C THR A 102 3.31 6.21 -0.39
N LEU A 103 4.56 5.95 -0.80
CA LEU A 103 5.16 6.61 -1.96
C LEU A 103 4.44 6.26 -3.27
N LEU A 104 4.02 5.01 -3.44
CA LEU A 104 3.23 4.60 -4.60
C LEU A 104 1.84 5.26 -4.59
N LEU A 105 1.26 5.44 -3.42
CA LEU A 105 0.01 6.16 -3.25
C LEU A 105 0.16 7.65 -3.60
N GLU A 106 1.25 8.29 -3.17
CA GLU A 106 1.58 9.67 -3.53
C GLU A 106 1.75 9.83 -5.03
N GLU A 107 2.43 8.89 -5.68
CA GLU A 107 2.59 8.89 -7.14
C GLU A 107 1.24 8.74 -7.85
N ALA A 108 0.37 7.88 -7.36
CA ALA A 108 -0.98 7.68 -7.88
C ALA A 108 -1.88 8.91 -7.70
N GLY A 109 -1.67 9.68 -6.62
CA GLY A 109 -2.43 10.89 -6.30
C GLY A 109 -1.95 12.15 -7.03
N ARG A 110 -0.78 12.11 -7.69
CA ARG A 110 -0.29 13.25 -8.47
C ARG A 110 -1.22 13.50 -9.65
N PRO A 111 -1.62 14.76 -9.89
CA PRO A 111 -2.38 15.10 -11.08
C PRO A 111 -1.54 14.74 -12.30
N SER A 112 -2.01 13.76 -13.08
CA SER A 112 -1.37 13.46 -14.36
C SER A 112 -1.59 14.66 -15.28
N VAL A 113 -0.52 15.12 -15.91
CA VAL A 113 -0.57 16.15 -16.94
C VAL A 113 -1.37 15.66 -18.17
N ASP A 114 -1.59 14.36 -18.24
CA ASP A 114 -2.34 13.67 -19.29
C ASP A 114 -3.80 13.50 -18.83
N LEU A 115 -4.65 14.43 -19.23
CA LEU A 115 -6.09 14.45 -18.96
C LEU A 115 -6.85 13.21 -19.49
N GLU A 116 -6.21 12.35 -20.29
CA GLU A 116 -6.80 11.15 -20.88
C GLU A 116 -6.58 9.88 -20.07
N ARG A 117 -5.79 9.90 -18.97
CA ARG A 117 -5.59 8.72 -18.12
C ARG A 117 -6.53 8.76 -16.94
N PRO A 118 -7.44 7.77 -16.79
CA PRO A 118 -8.23 7.63 -15.57
C PRO A 118 -7.26 7.53 -14.38
N GLY A 119 -7.53 8.31 -13.35
CA GLY A 119 -6.65 8.46 -12.20
C GLY A 119 -6.24 7.11 -11.61
N ALA A 120 -4.95 6.92 -11.40
CA ALA A 120 -4.37 5.73 -10.79
C ALA A 120 -4.70 5.59 -9.29
N LEU A 121 -5.35 6.59 -8.70
CA LEU A 121 -5.62 6.63 -7.26
C LEU A 121 -6.60 5.55 -6.81
N ARG A 122 -7.67 5.29 -7.55
CA ARG A 122 -8.64 4.23 -7.20
C ARG A 122 -8.00 2.83 -7.21
N PRO A 123 -7.27 2.41 -8.25
CA PRO A 123 -6.49 1.18 -8.22
C PRO A 123 -5.51 1.10 -7.05
N ALA A 124 -4.82 2.20 -6.73
CA ALA A 124 -3.91 2.25 -5.59
C ALA A 124 -4.62 2.02 -4.26
N VAL A 125 -5.79 2.64 -4.05
CA VAL A 125 -6.61 2.45 -2.84
C VAL A 125 -7.13 1.02 -2.75
N ILE A 126 -7.58 0.42 -3.85
CA ILE A 126 -7.99 -0.99 -3.89
C ILE A 126 -6.80 -1.90 -3.52
N GLY A 127 -5.63 -1.64 -4.06
CA GLY A 127 -4.41 -2.36 -3.72
C GLY A 127 -4.07 -2.25 -2.23
N LEU A 128 -4.24 -1.07 -1.64
CA LEU A 128 -4.00 -0.83 -0.22
C LEU A 128 -4.99 -1.61 0.67
N ILE A 129 -6.28 -1.57 0.36
CA ILE A 129 -7.33 -2.31 1.08
C ILE A 129 -7.02 -3.81 1.05
N THR A 130 -6.81 -4.36 -0.14
CA THR A 130 -6.52 -5.79 -0.33
C THR A 130 -5.21 -6.19 0.33
N GLY A 131 -4.20 -5.33 0.27
CA GLY A 131 -2.90 -5.57 0.90
C GLY A 131 -2.99 -5.62 2.42
N ILE A 132 -3.71 -4.69 3.05
CA ILE A 132 -3.96 -4.70 4.50
C ILE A 132 -4.69 -6.00 4.88
N GLU A 133 -5.74 -6.35 4.17
CA GLU A 133 -6.52 -7.56 4.44
C GLU A 133 -5.67 -8.83 4.36
N GLN A 134 -4.90 -8.98 3.30
CA GLN A 134 -3.99 -10.12 3.14
C GLN A 134 -2.90 -10.16 4.22
N GLY A 135 -2.34 -9.01 4.59
CA GLY A 135 -1.36 -8.91 5.66
C GLY A 135 -1.93 -9.33 7.01
N MET A 136 -3.17 -8.95 7.31
CA MET A 136 -3.88 -9.36 8.52
C MET A 136 -4.15 -10.87 8.57
N LEU A 137 -4.57 -11.46 7.44
CA LEU A 137 -4.77 -12.90 7.31
C LEU A 137 -3.46 -13.67 7.54
N LEU A 138 -2.36 -13.23 6.90
CA LEU A 138 -1.05 -13.86 7.05
C LEU A 138 -0.52 -13.75 8.48
N ALA A 139 -0.80 -12.66 9.19
CA ALA A 139 -0.43 -12.49 10.58
C ALA A 139 -1.33 -13.27 11.56
N GLY A 140 -2.39 -13.93 11.07
CA GLY A 140 -3.31 -14.72 11.88
C GLY A 140 -4.18 -13.89 12.84
N VAL A 141 -4.34 -12.60 12.57
CA VAL A 141 -5.17 -11.69 13.38
C VAL A 141 -6.59 -11.52 12.83
N ARG A 142 -6.87 -12.14 11.68
CA ARG A 142 -8.17 -12.21 11.04
C ARG A 142 -8.42 -13.62 10.53
N GLU A 143 -9.62 -14.14 10.76
CA GLU A 143 -10.09 -15.40 10.16
C GLU A 143 -10.69 -15.11 8.77
N GLU A 144 -10.67 -16.13 7.89
CA GLU A 144 -11.28 -16.07 6.55
C GLU A 144 -12.79 -15.89 6.58
#